data_7a5e5aa61b4111323edfa56fad484f3e
#
_entry.id   7a5e5aa61b4111323edfa56fad484f3e
#
_cell.length_a   1.000
_cell.length_b   1.000
_cell.length_c   1.000
_cell.angle_alpha   90.00
_cell.angle_beta   90.00
_cell.angle_gamma   90.00
#
_symmetry.space_group_name_H-M   'P 1'
#
loop_
_entity.id
_entity.type
_entity.pdbx_description
1 polymer ?
#
loop_
_entity_poly.entity_id
_entity_poly.type
_entity_poly.pdbx_seq_one_letter_code
_entity_poly.pdbx_strand_id
1 'polypeptide(L)'
;VRTSKGGPGIENTWSAENVSFPTAEGALGDGPVLNLRASTDGTRSGTKQASLGTRSSEFRDGTYAARIHFSDDPAKGEGGDHVNQTFYTIGGSGTKYSELDNEYMPNGGWGRPGPKLDTVSWYDHESNDRVYRTTGKSLDGWHTMMITVEDDVVTYRMDGEKLFSSDGKYAPRSGMSVNFNHWFVDLPFKGDRAWDMKVDWLYYNANESLSVKEVRSAVEDFTGEGMNYFDTVRESR
;
A
#
# COMPACT_ATOMS: atom_id res chain seq x y z
N VAL A 1 0.41 -12.97 -5.15
CA VAL A 1 1.37 -12.21 -5.96
C VAL A 1 0.79 -12.00 -7.35
N ARG A 2 0.88 -10.77 -7.84
CA ARG A 2 0.42 -10.42 -9.19
C ARG A 2 1.50 -10.76 -10.20
N THR A 3 1.09 -11.43 -11.26
CA THR A 3 1.92 -11.73 -12.45
C THR A 3 1.16 -11.41 -13.75
N SER A 4 -0.04 -10.81 -13.62
CA SER A 4 -0.92 -10.51 -14.75
C SER A 4 -0.45 -9.25 -15.50
N LYS A 5 -0.84 -9.16 -16.78
CA LYS A 5 -0.70 -7.94 -17.57
C LYS A 5 -1.64 -6.84 -17.05
N GLY A 6 -1.26 -5.59 -17.27
CA GLY A 6 -2.01 -4.41 -16.83
C GLY A 6 -1.70 -3.96 -15.40
N GLY A 7 -2.38 -2.93 -14.91
CA GLY A 7 -2.13 -2.24 -13.66
C GLY A 7 -1.25 -1.00 -13.84
N PRO A 8 -0.95 -0.27 -12.76
CA PRO A 8 -0.18 0.96 -12.82
C PRO A 8 1.28 0.72 -13.24
N GLY A 9 2.01 1.80 -13.53
CA GLY A 9 3.43 1.79 -13.82
C GLY A 9 3.77 1.26 -15.22
N ILE A 10 4.91 0.57 -15.32
CA ILE A 10 5.41 0.06 -16.59
C ILE A 10 4.69 -1.24 -16.94
N GLU A 11 3.99 -1.24 -18.05
CA GLU A 11 3.15 -2.37 -18.49
C GLU A 11 3.93 -3.69 -18.64
N ASN A 12 3.28 -4.79 -18.24
CA ASN A 12 3.77 -6.16 -18.36
C ASN A 12 5.07 -6.47 -17.60
N THR A 13 5.29 -5.80 -16.48
CA THR A 13 6.54 -5.93 -15.70
C THR A 13 6.33 -6.49 -14.29
N TRP A 14 5.12 -6.88 -13.92
CA TRP A 14 4.84 -7.50 -12.61
C TRP A 14 5.51 -8.87 -12.51
N SER A 15 6.31 -9.08 -11.45
CA SER A 15 7.10 -10.29 -11.26
C SER A 15 7.01 -10.81 -9.83
N ALA A 16 6.74 -12.11 -9.70
CA ALA A 16 6.78 -12.79 -8.41
C ALA A 16 8.21 -12.86 -7.81
N GLU A 17 9.25 -12.80 -8.65
CA GLU A 17 10.64 -12.81 -8.22
C GLU A 17 11.01 -11.56 -7.39
N ASN A 18 10.23 -10.49 -7.53
CA ASN A 18 10.42 -9.23 -6.81
C ASN A 18 9.66 -9.18 -5.47
N VAL A 19 9.10 -10.31 -5.04
CA VAL A 19 8.48 -10.50 -3.72
C VAL A 19 9.33 -11.46 -2.91
N SER A 20 9.77 -11.05 -1.73
CA SER A 20 10.62 -11.85 -0.85
C SER A 20 10.26 -11.61 0.63
N PHE A 21 10.83 -12.42 1.52
CA PHE A 21 10.54 -12.36 2.96
C PHE A 21 11.82 -12.37 3.79
N PRO A 22 12.66 -11.31 3.70
CA PRO A 22 13.84 -11.18 4.54
C PRO A 22 13.48 -10.77 5.97
N THR A 23 14.42 -10.91 6.90
CA THR A 23 14.38 -10.19 8.17
C THR A 23 14.69 -8.70 7.94
N ALA A 24 14.16 -7.83 8.80
CA ALA A 24 14.42 -6.40 8.71
C ALA A 24 14.61 -5.78 10.11
N GLU A 25 15.59 -4.91 10.22
CA GLU A 25 15.82 -4.14 11.44
C GLU A 25 14.61 -3.26 11.75
N GLY A 26 14.23 -3.22 13.02
CA GLY A 26 13.09 -2.45 13.51
C GLY A 26 11.71 -3.05 13.21
N ALA A 27 11.63 -4.24 12.60
CA ALA A 27 10.40 -4.99 12.52
C ALA A 27 9.92 -5.47 13.90
N LEU A 28 8.64 -5.76 14.04
CA LEU A 28 8.08 -6.32 15.25
C LEU A 28 8.48 -7.80 15.36
N GLY A 29 9.20 -8.16 16.42
CA GLY A 29 9.77 -9.49 16.59
C GLY A 29 10.92 -9.78 15.63
N ASP A 30 11.35 -11.04 15.57
CA ASP A 30 12.49 -11.49 14.76
C ASP A 30 12.05 -12.19 13.45
N GLY A 31 10.77 -12.05 13.10
CA GLY A 31 10.16 -12.71 11.94
C GLY A 31 10.52 -12.06 10.61
N PRO A 32 10.24 -12.78 9.51
CA PRO A 32 10.41 -12.22 8.18
C PRO A 32 9.35 -11.16 7.89
N VAL A 33 9.75 -10.09 7.17
CA VAL A 33 8.85 -9.07 6.64
C VAL A 33 8.58 -9.30 5.16
N LEU A 34 7.41 -8.90 4.66
CA LEU A 34 7.19 -8.84 3.22
C LEU A 34 8.07 -7.75 2.63
N ASN A 35 8.88 -8.08 1.62
CA ASN A 35 9.63 -7.12 0.83
C ASN A 35 9.13 -7.10 -0.61
N LEU A 36 8.75 -5.94 -1.09
CA LEU A 36 8.36 -5.66 -2.46
C LEU A 36 9.45 -4.84 -3.13
N ARG A 37 10.06 -5.39 -4.19
CA ARG A 37 11.13 -4.73 -4.94
C ARG A 37 10.63 -4.20 -6.28
N ALA A 38 10.95 -2.95 -6.59
CA ALA A 38 10.90 -2.41 -7.93
C ALA A 38 12.32 -2.32 -8.47
N SER A 39 12.64 -2.97 -9.61
CA SER A 39 13.98 -3.00 -10.18
C SER A 39 13.97 -2.78 -11.68
N THR A 40 15.05 -2.22 -12.22
CA THR A 40 15.18 -1.92 -13.64
C THR A 40 16.64 -1.75 -14.04
N ASP A 41 16.94 -1.98 -15.32
CA ASP A 41 18.18 -1.59 -15.98
C ASP A 41 18.03 -0.29 -16.81
N GLY A 42 16.88 0.38 -16.70
CA GLY A 42 16.50 1.55 -17.49
C GLY A 42 15.72 1.21 -18.76
N THR A 43 15.44 -0.09 -19.02
CA THR A 43 14.63 -0.53 -20.13
C THR A 43 13.32 -1.15 -19.64
N ARG A 44 12.28 -1.15 -20.50
CA ARG A 44 11.02 -1.84 -20.18
C ARG A 44 11.24 -3.35 -19.96
N SER A 45 12.07 -3.99 -20.78
CA SER A 45 12.33 -5.44 -20.71
C SER A 45 13.11 -5.85 -19.46
N GLY A 46 13.97 -4.97 -18.94
CA GLY A 46 14.72 -5.18 -17.70
C GLY A 46 14.00 -4.67 -16.46
N THR A 47 12.78 -4.10 -16.61
CA THR A 47 12.00 -3.60 -15.47
C THR A 47 11.14 -4.71 -14.87
N LYS A 48 11.17 -4.81 -13.52
CA LYS A 48 10.33 -5.70 -12.73
C LYS A 48 9.71 -4.92 -11.57
N GLN A 49 8.41 -5.09 -11.40
CA GLN A 49 7.61 -4.47 -10.33
C GLN A 49 6.99 -5.55 -9.45
N ALA A 50 6.62 -5.21 -8.22
CA ALA A 50 6.07 -6.16 -7.26
C ALA A 50 4.67 -5.75 -6.80
N SER A 51 3.79 -6.74 -6.66
CA SER A 51 2.46 -6.57 -6.08
C SER A 51 2.04 -7.83 -5.33
N LEU A 52 1.50 -7.64 -4.14
CA LEU A 52 0.88 -8.67 -3.33
C LEU A 52 -0.45 -8.16 -2.78
N GLY A 53 -1.48 -9.00 -2.79
CA GLY A 53 -2.77 -8.68 -2.19
C GLY A 53 -3.42 -9.88 -1.52
N THR A 54 -4.44 -9.63 -0.73
CA THR A 54 -5.28 -10.66 -0.13
C THR A 54 -6.04 -11.44 -1.20
N ARG A 55 -6.41 -12.68 -0.91
CA ARG A 55 -7.28 -13.48 -1.79
C ARG A 55 -8.74 -13.07 -1.64
N SER A 56 -9.17 -12.80 -0.40
CA SER A 56 -10.50 -12.28 -0.13
C SER A 56 -10.62 -10.84 -0.62
N SER A 57 -11.80 -10.50 -1.12
CA SER A 57 -12.24 -9.15 -1.49
C SER A 57 -13.47 -8.72 -0.71
N GLU A 58 -13.67 -9.29 0.50
CA GLU A 58 -14.85 -9.05 1.33
C GLU A 58 -14.63 -7.94 2.38
N PHE A 59 -13.46 -7.27 2.36
CA PHE A 59 -13.15 -6.19 3.31
C PHE A 59 -13.89 -4.92 2.91
N ARG A 60 -14.70 -4.35 3.80
CA ARG A 60 -15.43 -3.11 3.52
C ARG A 60 -15.33 -2.11 4.67
N ASP A 61 -16.23 -2.18 5.63
CA ASP A 61 -16.27 -1.29 6.79
C ASP A 61 -15.31 -1.79 7.89
N GLY A 62 -14.71 -0.88 8.64
CA GLY A 62 -13.79 -1.22 9.73
C GLY A 62 -12.44 -0.54 9.62
N THR A 63 -11.45 -1.16 10.25
CA THR A 63 -10.08 -0.65 10.36
C THR A 63 -9.12 -1.49 9.53
N TYR A 64 -8.44 -0.86 8.61
CA TYR A 64 -7.31 -1.39 7.85
C TYR A 64 -6.04 -0.73 8.38
N ALA A 65 -5.05 -1.50 8.77
CA ALA A 65 -3.78 -0.95 9.19
C ALA A 65 -2.62 -1.82 8.71
N ALA A 66 -1.51 -1.19 8.37
CA ALA A 66 -0.28 -1.88 8.04
C ALA A 66 0.92 -1.11 8.57
N ARG A 67 1.95 -1.83 9.02
CA ARG A 67 3.23 -1.23 9.35
C ARG A 67 4.18 -1.40 8.18
N ILE A 68 4.59 -0.28 7.62
CA ILE A 68 5.31 -0.20 6.35
C ILE A 68 6.61 0.56 6.56
N HIS A 69 7.70 0.02 6.02
CA HIS A 69 8.95 0.76 5.82
C HIS A 69 8.96 1.32 4.42
N PHE A 70 8.84 2.62 4.34
CA PHE A 70 9.07 3.37 3.11
C PHE A 70 10.55 3.68 2.97
N SER A 71 11.04 3.79 1.74
CA SER A 71 12.42 4.11 1.44
C SER A 71 12.51 5.37 0.58
N ASP A 72 13.36 6.30 0.99
CA ASP A 72 13.70 7.51 0.23
C ASP A 72 14.90 7.28 -0.70
N ASP A 73 15.67 6.24 -0.42
CA ASP A 73 16.85 5.86 -1.16
C ASP A 73 16.73 4.48 -1.83
N PRO A 74 17.32 4.27 -3.00
CA PRO A 74 17.35 2.97 -3.64
C PRO A 74 18.23 1.98 -2.86
N ALA A 75 17.84 0.70 -2.87
CA ALA A 75 18.66 -0.40 -2.37
C ALA A 75 19.87 -0.68 -3.30
N LYS A 76 19.80 -0.24 -4.56
CA LYS A 76 20.89 -0.35 -5.55
C LYS A 76 20.79 0.80 -6.56
N GLY A 77 21.95 1.34 -6.92
CA GLY A 77 22.10 2.39 -7.93
C GLY A 77 21.91 3.81 -7.38
N GLU A 78 21.69 4.76 -8.26
CA GLU A 78 21.49 6.18 -7.91
C GLU A 78 20.03 6.46 -7.59
N GLY A 79 19.78 7.45 -6.73
CA GLY A 79 18.43 7.93 -6.39
C GLY A 79 17.81 8.81 -7.48
N GLY A 80 16.56 9.26 -7.22
CA GLY A 80 15.85 10.20 -8.07
C GLY A 80 14.79 9.57 -8.96
N ASP A 81 14.63 8.24 -8.95
CA ASP A 81 13.59 7.56 -9.73
C ASP A 81 12.20 7.88 -9.18
N HIS A 82 11.23 8.02 -10.06
CA HIS A 82 9.83 8.15 -9.68
C HIS A 82 9.23 6.77 -9.39
N VAL A 83 9.39 6.31 -8.15
CA VAL A 83 8.79 5.06 -7.66
C VAL A 83 7.57 5.37 -6.80
N ASN A 84 6.60 4.45 -6.80
CA ASN A 84 5.42 4.52 -5.96
C ASN A 84 5.37 3.30 -5.03
N GLN A 85 5.31 3.55 -3.73
CA GLN A 85 5.22 2.59 -2.65
C GLN A 85 3.80 2.67 -2.09
N THR A 86 2.98 1.67 -2.40
CA THR A 86 1.52 1.80 -2.25
C THR A 86 0.94 0.77 -1.30
N PHE A 87 0.10 1.23 -0.38
CA PHE A 87 -0.84 0.46 0.42
C PHE A 87 -2.26 0.89 0.06
N TYR A 88 -3.06 -0.02 -0.50
CA TYR A 88 -4.38 0.33 -1.01
C TYR A 88 -5.38 -0.81 -0.89
N THR A 89 -6.66 -0.43 -1.00
CA THR A 89 -7.77 -1.37 -1.11
C THR A 89 -8.52 -1.12 -2.41
N ILE A 90 -8.97 -2.19 -3.07
CA ILE A 90 -9.70 -2.08 -4.33
C ILE A 90 -10.73 -3.20 -4.48
N GLY A 91 -11.91 -2.86 -5.02
CA GLY A 91 -12.95 -3.83 -5.34
C GLY A 91 -14.07 -3.26 -6.19
N GLY A 92 -14.96 -4.15 -6.59
CA GLY A 92 -16.08 -3.80 -7.44
C GLY A 92 -15.70 -3.39 -8.87
N SER A 93 -16.69 -2.98 -9.64
CA SER A 93 -16.54 -2.45 -11.00
C SER A 93 -17.75 -1.58 -11.35
N GLY A 94 -17.59 -0.70 -12.34
CA GLY A 94 -18.63 0.24 -12.76
C GLY A 94 -19.16 1.05 -11.57
N THR A 95 -20.47 1.07 -11.35
CA THR A 95 -21.11 1.85 -10.26
C THR A 95 -20.77 1.37 -8.84
N LYS A 96 -20.13 0.19 -8.70
CA LYS A 96 -19.68 -0.36 -7.42
C LYS A 96 -18.16 -0.27 -7.24
N TYR A 97 -17.45 0.35 -8.17
CA TYR A 97 -16.00 0.55 -8.02
C TYR A 97 -15.68 1.28 -6.72
N SER A 98 -14.71 0.78 -6.00
CA SER A 98 -14.26 1.30 -4.70
C SER A 98 -12.76 1.13 -4.60
N GLU A 99 -12.04 2.22 -4.30
CA GLU A 99 -10.59 2.18 -4.12
C GLU A 99 -10.16 3.27 -3.13
N LEU A 100 -9.29 2.89 -2.20
CA LEU A 100 -8.73 3.76 -1.17
C LEU A 100 -7.22 3.57 -1.15
N ASP A 101 -6.44 4.65 -1.40
CA ASP A 101 -5.00 4.56 -1.59
C ASP A 101 -4.21 5.36 -0.57
N ASN A 102 -3.04 4.83 -0.22
CA ASN A 102 -1.89 5.55 0.29
C ASN A 102 -0.72 5.30 -0.66
N GLU A 103 -0.26 6.36 -1.33
CA GLU A 103 0.75 6.30 -2.37
C GLU A 103 1.93 7.18 -2.00
N TYR A 104 3.04 6.59 -1.58
CA TYR A 104 4.25 7.31 -1.24
C TYR A 104 5.26 7.31 -2.39
N MET A 105 5.70 8.50 -2.75
CA MET A 105 6.67 8.75 -3.82
C MET A 105 7.80 9.61 -3.28
N PRO A 106 9.00 9.06 -3.00
CA PRO A 106 10.12 9.80 -2.40
C PRO A 106 10.63 10.92 -3.31
N ASN A 107 10.60 10.71 -4.61
CA ASN A 107 11.08 11.69 -5.60
C ASN A 107 9.94 12.34 -6.40
N GLY A 108 8.69 12.10 -5.97
CA GLY A 108 7.52 12.57 -6.69
C GLY A 108 7.15 11.73 -7.90
N GLY A 109 6.36 12.31 -8.78
CA GLY A 109 5.86 11.69 -9.99
C GLY A 109 4.78 12.54 -10.65
N TRP A 110 4.43 12.23 -11.89
CA TRP A 110 3.42 12.95 -12.68
C TRP A 110 3.67 14.47 -12.74
N GLY A 111 4.96 14.85 -12.92
CA GLY A 111 5.38 16.26 -13.04
C GLY A 111 5.38 17.05 -11.72
N ARG A 112 5.18 16.39 -10.58
CA ARG A 112 5.30 17.01 -9.25
C ARG A 112 6.56 16.48 -8.57
N PRO A 113 7.48 17.35 -8.12
CA PRO A 113 8.65 16.92 -7.35
C PRO A 113 8.19 16.42 -5.97
N GLY A 114 8.93 15.43 -5.43
CA GLY A 114 8.67 14.85 -4.13
C GLY A 114 9.56 15.39 -3.02
N PRO A 115 9.56 14.77 -1.82
CA PRO A 115 8.74 13.60 -1.47
C PRO A 115 7.27 13.94 -1.23
N LYS A 116 6.38 12.98 -1.48
CA LYS A 116 4.96 13.16 -1.24
C LYS A 116 4.23 11.85 -0.94
N LEU A 117 3.22 11.95 -0.09
CA LEU A 117 2.20 10.91 0.14
C LEU A 117 0.87 11.44 -0.39
N ASP A 118 0.28 10.74 -1.35
CA ASP A 118 -1.10 10.98 -1.77
C ASP A 118 -2.03 9.97 -1.06
N THR A 119 -3.06 10.48 -0.37
CA THR A 119 -4.17 9.69 0.15
C THR A 119 -5.39 9.95 -0.71
N VAL A 120 -5.99 8.90 -1.29
CA VAL A 120 -7.00 9.05 -2.33
C VAL A 120 -8.21 8.16 -2.04
N SER A 121 -9.41 8.70 -2.25
CA SER A 121 -10.65 7.93 -2.27
C SER A 121 -11.32 8.08 -3.62
N TRP A 122 -11.47 6.97 -4.35
CA TRP A 122 -12.03 6.95 -5.68
C TRP A 122 -13.52 6.62 -5.69
N TYR A 123 -14.25 7.38 -6.47
CA TYR A 123 -15.61 7.05 -6.87
C TYR A 123 -15.62 6.28 -8.19
N ASP A 124 -14.86 6.74 -9.18
CA ASP A 124 -14.79 6.13 -10.50
C ASP A 124 -13.45 6.45 -11.17
N HIS A 125 -12.70 5.40 -11.54
CA HIS A 125 -11.38 5.58 -12.15
C HIS A 125 -11.47 5.94 -13.64
N GLU A 126 -12.53 5.54 -14.35
CA GLU A 126 -12.70 5.83 -15.79
C GLU A 126 -12.95 7.32 -16.03
N SER A 127 -13.79 7.94 -15.19
CA SER A 127 -14.05 9.39 -15.23
C SER A 127 -13.05 10.22 -14.43
N ASN A 128 -12.08 9.58 -13.75
CA ASN A 128 -11.13 10.22 -12.85
C ASN A 128 -11.80 10.97 -11.68
N ASP A 129 -12.98 10.46 -11.23
CA ASP A 129 -13.73 11.04 -10.11
C ASP A 129 -13.18 10.51 -8.80
N ARG A 130 -12.41 11.36 -8.12
CA ARG A 130 -11.76 11.09 -6.83
C ARG A 130 -11.59 12.34 -6.00
N VAL A 131 -11.39 12.14 -4.70
CA VAL A 131 -10.91 13.16 -3.77
C VAL A 131 -9.58 12.70 -3.16
N TYR A 132 -8.69 13.65 -2.89
CA TYR A 132 -7.37 13.30 -2.37
C TYR A 132 -6.75 14.41 -1.54
N ARG A 133 -5.74 14.03 -0.76
CA ARG A 133 -4.86 14.94 -0.03
C ARG A 133 -3.41 14.54 -0.30
N THR A 134 -2.58 15.53 -0.64
CA THR A 134 -1.13 15.36 -0.72
C THR A 134 -0.46 15.90 0.54
N THR A 135 0.40 15.08 1.14
CA THR A 135 1.29 15.46 2.24
C THR A 135 2.73 15.45 1.73
N GLY A 136 3.37 16.62 1.69
CA GLY A 136 4.73 16.78 1.17
C GLY A 136 5.77 16.68 2.28
N LYS A 137 6.23 15.46 2.58
CA LYS A 137 7.35 15.19 3.50
C LYS A 137 7.98 13.83 3.21
N SER A 138 9.24 13.67 3.63
CA SER A 138 9.91 12.37 3.67
C SER A 138 9.20 11.42 4.65
N LEU A 139 9.06 10.15 4.24
CA LEU A 139 8.54 9.06 5.06
C LEU A 139 9.56 7.92 5.14
N ASP A 140 10.86 8.22 5.04
CA ASP A 140 11.88 7.19 5.20
C ASP A 140 11.79 6.51 6.57
N GLY A 141 11.69 5.18 6.57
CA GLY A 141 11.57 4.38 7.80
C GLY A 141 10.19 3.73 8.01
N TRP A 142 10.00 3.23 9.23
CA TRP A 142 8.79 2.51 9.63
C TRP A 142 7.64 3.45 10.03
N HIS A 143 6.50 3.29 9.37
CA HIS A 143 5.25 4.01 9.67
C HIS A 143 4.07 3.06 9.79
N THR A 144 3.12 3.38 10.66
CA THR A 144 1.82 2.70 10.72
C THR A 144 0.81 3.50 9.92
N MET A 145 0.49 2.99 8.73
CA MET A 145 -0.57 3.52 7.88
C MET A 145 -1.91 2.92 8.29
N MET A 146 -2.96 3.74 8.34
CA MET A 146 -4.29 3.29 8.74
C MET A 146 -5.38 3.96 7.92
N ILE A 147 -6.37 3.17 7.51
CA ILE A 147 -7.63 3.61 6.90
C ILE A 147 -8.76 3.09 7.78
N THR A 148 -9.67 3.94 8.20
CA THR A 148 -10.92 3.53 8.86
C THR A 148 -12.10 3.89 7.99
N VAL A 149 -13.05 2.97 7.87
CA VAL A 149 -14.32 3.16 7.16
C VAL A 149 -15.45 2.90 8.15
N GLU A 150 -16.20 3.94 8.49
CA GLU A 150 -17.29 3.90 9.45
C GLU A 150 -18.37 4.93 9.04
N ASP A 151 -19.63 4.52 9.00
CA ASP A 151 -20.78 5.40 8.68
C ASP A 151 -20.59 6.20 7.37
N ASP A 152 -20.12 5.55 6.31
CA ASP A 152 -19.76 6.15 5.01
C ASP A 152 -18.71 7.25 5.09
N VAL A 153 -17.90 7.29 6.15
CA VAL A 153 -16.74 8.17 6.31
C VAL A 153 -15.46 7.37 6.24
N VAL A 154 -14.56 7.76 5.34
CA VAL A 154 -13.20 7.22 5.24
C VAL A 154 -12.24 8.18 5.94
N THR A 155 -11.42 7.68 6.84
CA THR A 155 -10.37 8.48 7.49
C THR A 155 -9.01 7.82 7.35
N TYR A 156 -8.05 8.58 6.85
CA TYR A 156 -6.65 8.19 6.68
C TYR A 156 -5.81 8.72 7.83
N ARG A 157 -4.97 7.87 8.41
CA ARG A 157 -4.02 8.23 9.47
C ARG A 157 -2.65 7.63 9.19
N MET A 158 -1.63 8.30 9.71
CA MET A 158 -0.26 7.82 9.76
C MET A 158 0.27 8.05 11.17
N ASP A 159 0.75 7.01 11.83
CA ASP A 159 1.27 7.02 13.20
C ASP A 159 0.30 7.65 14.24
N GLY A 160 -1.01 7.56 13.95
CA GLY A 160 -2.08 8.12 14.75
C GLY A 160 -2.53 9.53 14.35
N GLU A 161 -1.73 10.25 13.57
CA GLU A 161 -2.09 11.56 13.04
C GLU A 161 -3.08 11.45 11.89
N LYS A 162 -4.17 12.21 11.92
CA LYS A 162 -5.15 12.28 10.82
C LYS A 162 -4.56 13.07 9.65
N LEU A 163 -4.50 12.44 8.48
CA LEU A 163 -4.03 13.06 7.24
C LEU A 163 -5.18 13.64 6.42
N PHE A 164 -6.24 12.85 6.24
CA PHE A 164 -7.35 13.17 5.35
C PHE A 164 -8.64 12.46 5.78
N SER A 165 -9.78 12.94 5.31
CA SER A 165 -11.06 12.27 5.43
C SER A 165 -11.92 12.59 4.22
N SER A 166 -12.67 11.59 3.75
CA SER A 166 -13.69 11.71 2.71
C SER A 166 -14.97 11.02 3.15
N ASP A 167 -16.08 11.32 2.52
CA ASP A 167 -17.40 10.79 2.88
C ASP A 167 -18.31 10.60 1.67
N GLY A 168 -19.53 10.11 1.94
CA GLY A 168 -20.61 9.98 0.98
C GLY A 168 -20.24 9.09 -0.21
N LYS A 169 -20.29 9.62 -1.44
CA LYS A 169 -20.03 8.81 -2.65
C LYS A 169 -18.61 8.24 -2.74
N TYR A 170 -17.68 8.76 -1.95
CA TYR A 170 -16.28 8.31 -1.92
C TYR A 170 -16.01 7.22 -0.89
N ALA A 171 -17.03 6.83 -0.10
CA ALA A 171 -16.96 5.65 0.74
C ALA A 171 -17.08 4.36 -0.11
N PRO A 172 -16.53 3.23 0.36
CA PRO A 172 -16.60 1.97 -0.36
C PRO A 172 -18.05 1.50 -0.59
N ARG A 173 -18.36 1.11 -1.83
CA ARG A 173 -19.68 0.60 -2.26
C ARG A 173 -19.69 -0.91 -2.48
N SER A 174 -18.53 -1.55 -2.37
CA SER A 174 -18.36 -3.00 -2.48
C SER A 174 -17.28 -3.49 -1.53
N GLY A 175 -17.23 -4.79 -1.31
CA GLY A 175 -16.07 -5.42 -0.70
C GLY A 175 -14.82 -5.20 -1.55
N MET A 176 -13.67 -5.08 -0.89
CA MET A 176 -12.37 -4.77 -1.48
C MET A 176 -11.33 -5.81 -1.07
N SER A 177 -10.30 -5.99 -1.87
CA SER A 177 -9.05 -6.65 -1.45
C SER A 177 -8.08 -5.63 -0.86
N VAL A 178 -7.20 -6.07 0.01
CA VAL A 178 -6.09 -5.24 0.53
C VAL A 178 -4.82 -5.58 -0.22
N ASN A 179 -4.10 -4.57 -0.67
CA ASN A 179 -2.99 -4.74 -1.60
C ASN A 179 -1.79 -3.84 -1.24
N PHE A 180 -0.62 -4.32 -1.62
CA PHE A 180 0.66 -3.59 -1.59
C PHE A 180 1.30 -3.66 -2.97
N ASN A 181 1.71 -2.52 -3.48
CA ASN A 181 2.41 -2.41 -4.77
C ASN A 181 3.70 -1.60 -4.61
N HIS A 182 4.73 -1.98 -5.36
CA HIS A 182 5.92 -1.17 -5.54
C HIS A 182 6.28 -1.13 -7.03
N TRP A 183 6.26 0.06 -7.64
CA TRP A 183 6.33 0.22 -9.08
C TRP A 183 6.94 1.55 -9.51
N PHE A 184 7.42 1.61 -10.76
CA PHE A 184 7.94 2.83 -11.38
C PHE A 184 6.84 3.61 -12.09
N VAL A 185 6.72 4.90 -11.80
CA VAL A 185 5.78 5.81 -12.49
C VAL A 185 6.18 5.98 -13.96
N ASP A 186 7.48 6.09 -14.22
CA ASP A 186 8.06 6.23 -15.55
C ASP A 186 9.49 5.64 -15.61
N LEU A 187 10.10 5.65 -16.79
CA LEU A 187 11.47 5.18 -17.05
C LEU A 187 12.36 6.29 -17.63
N PRO A 188 12.54 7.45 -16.96
CA PRO A 188 13.39 8.51 -17.49
C PRO A 188 14.89 8.30 -17.20
N PHE A 189 15.25 7.34 -16.36
CA PHE A 189 16.59 7.07 -15.84
C PHE A 189 17.33 5.99 -16.63
N LYS A 190 18.65 5.91 -16.42
CA LYS A 190 19.53 4.91 -17.03
C LYS A 190 20.29 4.12 -15.95
N GLY A 191 20.62 2.87 -16.29
CA GLY A 191 21.42 1.97 -15.46
C GLY A 191 20.59 1.21 -14.42
N ASP A 192 21.28 0.32 -13.71
CA ASP A 192 20.66 -0.57 -12.73
C ASP A 192 20.16 0.17 -11.51
N ARG A 193 18.88 -0.03 -11.19
CA ARG A 193 18.20 0.51 -10.01
C ARG A 193 17.44 -0.59 -9.30
N ALA A 194 17.36 -0.51 -7.98
CA ALA A 194 16.44 -1.32 -7.19
C ALA A 194 15.97 -0.52 -5.97
N TRP A 195 14.66 -0.57 -5.72
CA TRP A 195 13.97 0.06 -4.60
C TRP A 195 13.22 -0.98 -3.80
N ASP A 196 13.23 -0.89 -2.49
CA ASP A 196 12.53 -1.80 -1.60
C ASP A 196 11.49 -1.07 -0.75
N MET A 197 10.29 -1.63 -0.69
CA MET A 197 9.25 -1.31 0.29
C MET A 197 9.02 -2.55 1.15
N LYS A 198 8.96 -2.41 2.48
CA LYS A 198 8.75 -3.55 3.37
C LYS A 198 7.45 -3.40 4.15
N VAL A 199 6.78 -4.53 4.41
CA VAL A 199 5.59 -4.58 5.25
C VAL A 199 5.84 -5.57 6.38
N ASP A 200 5.72 -5.09 7.61
CA ASP A 200 5.93 -5.87 8.83
C ASP A 200 4.69 -6.70 9.15
N TRP A 201 3.54 -6.04 9.20
CA TRP A 201 2.25 -6.68 9.43
C TRP A 201 1.12 -5.95 8.70
N LEU A 202 0.04 -6.70 8.47
CA LEU A 202 -1.26 -6.23 8.01
C LEU A 202 -2.31 -6.61 9.04
N TYR A 203 -3.16 -5.68 9.43
CA TYR A 203 -4.27 -5.85 10.34
C TYR A 203 -5.58 -5.37 9.71
N TYR A 204 -6.64 -6.13 9.89
CA TYR A 204 -8.00 -5.72 9.55
C TYR A 204 -8.96 -6.13 10.68
N ASN A 205 -9.82 -5.21 11.09
CA ASN A 205 -10.93 -5.50 11.99
C ASN A 205 -12.23 -4.96 11.37
N ALA A 206 -13.19 -5.86 11.15
CA ALA A 206 -14.45 -5.52 10.51
C ALA A 206 -15.36 -4.73 11.46
N ASN A 207 -16.04 -3.71 10.90
CA ASN A 207 -17.10 -2.94 11.55
C ASN A 207 -16.68 -2.16 12.82
N GLU A 208 -15.39 -1.97 13.04
CA GLU A 208 -14.88 -1.19 14.17
C GLU A 208 -13.83 -0.16 13.72
N SER A 209 -13.99 1.07 14.19
CA SER A 209 -13.01 2.14 14.01
C SER A 209 -12.08 2.19 15.21
N LEU A 210 -10.91 1.56 15.07
CA LEU A 210 -9.90 1.46 16.13
C LEU A 210 -8.89 2.61 16.04
N SER A 211 -8.29 2.95 17.18
CA SER A 211 -7.11 3.81 17.22
C SER A 211 -5.84 3.03 16.85
N VAL A 212 -4.78 3.73 16.44
CA VAL A 212 -3.47 3.11 16.19
C VAL A 212 -2.93 2.38 17.43
N LYS A 213 -3.22 2.89 18.63
CA LYS A 213 -2.80 2.24 19.89
C LYS A 213 -3.49 0.89 20.08
N GLU A 214 -4.81 0.80 19.83
CA GLU A 214 -5.56 -0.45 19.93
C GLU A 214 -5.08 -1.47 18.90
N VAL A 215 -4.87 -1.05 17.64
CA VAL A 215 -4.32 -1.92 16.60
C VAL A 215 -2.93 -2.45 16.99
N ARG A 216 -2.03 -1.58 17.44
CA ARG A 216 -0.68 -1.99 17.88
C ARG A 216 -0.73 -2.99 19.02
N SER A 217 -1.58 -2.73 20.04
CA SER A 217 -1.76 -3.67 21.17
C SER A 217 -2.24 -5.03 20.69
N ALA A 218 -3.24 -5.07 19.78
CA ALA A 218 -3.75 -6.33 19.25
C ALA A 218 -2.67 -7.10 18.45
N VAL A 219 -1.88 -6.41 17.62
CA VAL A 219 -0.78 -7.04 16.87
C VAL A 219 0.31 -7.56 17.80
N GLU A 220 0.68 -6.80 18.84
CA GLU A 220 1.66 -7.21 19.85
C GLU A 220 1.19 -8.44 20.63
N ASP A 221 -0.09 -8.51 21.00
CA ASP A 221 -0.70 -9.67 21.67
C ASP A 221 -0.62 -10.92 20.80
N PHE A 222 -1.05 -10.85 19.51
CA PHE A 222 -0.95 -11.96 18.55
C PHE A 222 0.50 -12.42 18.35
N THR A 223 1.43 -11.48 18.22
CA THR A 223 2.85 -11.80 18.06
C THR A 223 3.43 -12.44 19.32
N GLY A 224 3.06 -11.94 20.50
CA GLY A 224 3.46 -12.50 21.80
C GLY A 224 2.95 -13.93 22.04
N GLU A 225 1.81 -14.28 21.47
CA GLU A 225 1.26 -15.64 21.43
C GLU A 225 1.88 -16.54 20.34
N GLY A 226 2.83 -16.01 19.57
CA GLY A 226 3.50 -16.72 18.47
C GLY A 226 2.63 -16.89 17.23
N MET A 227 1.54 -16.13 17.09
CA MET A 227 0.67 -16.17 15.93
C MET A 227 1.22 -15.28 14.81
N ASN A 228 1.56 -15.90 13.68
CA ASN A 228 2.01 -15.19 12.47
C ASN A 228 0.87 -14.96 11.47
N TYR A 229 -0.26 -15.62 11.67
CA TYR A 229 -1.43 -15.51 10.81
C TYR A 229 -2.70 -15.82 11.60
N PHE A 230 -3.67 -14.95 11.50
CA PHE A 230 -5.00 -15.13 12.07
C PHE A 230 -6.03 -14.56 11.09
N ASP A 231 -6.99 -15.36 10.67
CA ASP A 231 -8.02 -14.95 9.72
C ASP A 231 -9.38 -15.53 10.14
N THR A 232 -10.32 -14.63 10.42
CA THR A 232 -11.72 -14.95 10.72
C THR A 232 -12.67 -14.48 9.62
N VAL A 233 -12.16 -13.86 8.55
CA VAL A 233 -12.95 -13.47 7.38
C VAL A 233 -13.30 -14.72 6.61
N ARG A 234 -14.55 -15.14 6.68
CA ARG A 234 -15.02 -16.32 5.96
C ARG A 234 -15.11 -15.99 4.48
N GLU A 235 -14.37 -16.73 3.65
CA GLU A 235 -14.60 -16.73 2.22
C GLU A 235 -16.08 -17.12 2.00
N SER A 236 -16.85 -16.28 1.30
CA SER A 236 -18.18 -16.64 0.82
C SER A 236 -17.98 -17.82 -0.16
N ARG A 237 -18.49 -18.99 0.24
CA ARG A 237 -18.51 -20.20 -0.58
C ARG A 237 -19.51 -20.10 -1.69
#